data_c1c917a5835ff343a040c7650ecaf161
#
_entry.id   c1c917a5835ff343a040c7650ecaf161
#
_cell.length_a   1.000
_cell.length_b   1.000
_cell.length_c   1.000
_cell.angle_alpha   90.00
_cell.angle_beta   90.00
_cell.angle_gamma   90.00
#
_symmetry.space_group_name_H-M   'P 1'
#
loop_
_entity.id
_entity.type
_entity.pdbx_description
1 polymer ?
#
loop_
_entity_poly.entity_id
_entity_poly.type
_entity_poly.pdbx_seq_one_letter_code
_entity_poly.pdbx_strand_id
1 'polypeptide(L)'
;MKYFKYISFSSILCSLVIFSNCDDKVDDSSESLIYLSENGITIMAYENAVVGESYSLNGVNYLVVDSAMLYQMVDESADMSKVVTTKISRMLYLFSDSTDQSFNQDISSWDVSNVTDMSMMFFGASSFNQDISYWDVSNVTTMYFMFGKAESFNQDISPWDVSNVKNMFFMFSNAKSFNQDISSWDVSNVTECSAFRFNATSWTQPKPKFINCTE
;
A
#
# COMPACT_ATOMS: atom_id res chain seq x y z
N MET A 1 3.95 -32.61 22.54
CA MET A 1 4.89 -33.52 21.89
C MET A 1 4.19 -34.22 20.73
N LYS A 2 4.26 -33.67 19.49
CA LYS A 2 3.91 -34.37 18.26
C LYS A 2 4.77 -33.76 17.13
N TYR A 3 5.67 -34.57 16.62
CA TYR A 3 6.59 -34.26 15.54
C TYR A 3 5.85 -34.15 14.20
N PHE A 4 6.07 -33.09 13.43
CA PHE A 4 5.75 -33.08 12.02
C PHE A 4 6.95 -33.56 11.22
N LYS A 5 6.75 -34.65 10.47
CA LYS A 5 7.72 -35.30 9.60
C LYS A 5 7.89 -34.50 8.31
N TYR A 6 9.14 -34.19 8.00
CA TYR A 6 9.56 -33.82 6.64
C TYR A 6 9.32 -35.01 5.71
N ILE A 7 8.62 -34.79 4.63
CA ILE A 7 8.56 -35.74 3.52
C ILE A 7 9.55 -35.28 2.46
N SER A 8 10.68 -35.98 2.42
CA SER A 8 11.65 -35.95 1.34
C SER A 8 11.14 -36.80 0.20
N PHE A 9 10.98 -36.24 -1.00
CA PHE A 9 10.85 -37.03 -2.22
C PHE A 9 12.22 -37.14 -2.89
N SER A 10 12.84 -38.27 -2.70
CA SER A 10 14.05 -38.70 -3.39
C SER A 10 13.69 -39.73 -4.46
N SER A 11 14.33 -39.56 -5.60
CA SER A 11 14.69 -40.56 -6.60
C SER A 11 13.60 -41.15 -7.51
N ILE A 12 13.63 -40.65 -8.75
CA ILE A 12 13.26 -41.49 -9.91
C ILE A 12 14.56 -41.82 -10.66
N LEU A 13 14.82 -43.12 -10.77
CA LEU A 13 15.89 -43.73 -11.56
C LEU A 13 15.76 -43.34 -13.02
N CYS A 14 16.76 -42.71 -13.59
CA CYS A 14 16.88 -42.58 -15.05
C CYS A 14 17.86 -43.61 -15.57
N SER A 15 17.35 -44.61 -16.30
CA SER A 15 18.13 -45.61 -17.04
C SER A 15 18.78 -44.98 -18.26
N LEU A 16 20.06 -45.33 -18.48
CA LEU A 16 20.91 -44.91 -19.61
C LEU A 16 20.25 -45.07 -20.96
N VAL A 17 20.20 -43.98 -21.74
CA VAL A 17 20.39 -44.06 -23.21
C VAL A 17 21.34 -42.90 -23.59
N ILE A 18 22.44 -43.27 -24.20
CA ILE A 18 23.47 -42.39 -24.75
C ILE A 18 22.91 -41.77 -26.04
N PHE A 19 22.90 -40.43 -26.16
CA PHE A 19 23.23 -39.69 -27.39
C PHE A 19 23.17 -38.17 -27.16
N SER A 20 24.35 -37.55 -27.35
CA SER A 20 24.62 -36.24 -27.95
C SER A 20 23.92 -35.00 -27.44
N ASN A 21 24.75 -34.09 -26.91
CA ASN A 21 24.60 -32.63 -26.93
C ASN A 21 23.18 -32.09 -26.74
N CYS A 22 22.71 -32.04 -25.51
CA CYS A 22 21.87 -30.98 -25.05
C CYS A 22 22.78 -30.03 -24.25
N ASP A 23 23.15 -28.91 -24.84
CA ASP A 23 23.38 -27.70 -24.10
C ASP A 23 22.04 -27.38 -23.43
N ASP A 24 21.79 -27.96 -22.26
CA ASP A 24 20.77 -27.49 -21.34
C ASP A 24 21.25 -26.10 -20.85
N LYS A 25 21.08 -25.11 -21.72
CA LYS A 25 20.80 -23.78 -21.23
C LYS A 25 19.55 -23.96 -20.35
N VAL A 26 19.77 -24.05 -19.05
CA VAL A 26 18.73 -23.70 -18.07
C VAL A 26 18.32 -22.31 -18.50
N ASP A 27 17.19 -22.23 -19.21
CA ASP A 27 16.52 -20.99 -19.49
C ASP A 27 16.02 -20.48 -18.12
N ASP A 28 16.91 -19.75 -17.43
CA ASP A 28 16.61 -19.02 -16.18
C ASP A 28 15.79 -17.76 -16.50
N SER A 29 14.96 -17.83 -17.52
CA SER A 29 13.89 -16.89 -17.77
C SER A 29 12.63 -17.33 -16.99
N SER A 30 12.74 -17.55 -15.68
CA SER A 30 11.57 -17.42 -14.85
C SER A 30 11.23 -15.92 -14.86
N GLU A 31 10.35 -15.51 -15.77
CA GLU A 31 9.81 -14.16 -15.77
C GLU A 31 9.36 -13.86 -14.36
N SER A 32 9.94 -12.81 -13.77
CA SER A 32 9.54 -12.39 -12.44
C SER A 32 8.03 -12.16 -12.41
N LEU A 33 7.33 -12.75 -11.46
CA LEU A 33 5.89 -12.59 -11.30
C LEU A 33 5.51 -11.24 -10.64
N ILE A 34 6.50 -10.34 -10.50
CA ILE A 34 6.30 -8.94 -10.13
C ILE A 34 6.97 -8.04 -11.16
N TYR A 35 6.47 -6.84 -11.30
CA TYR A 35 6.98 -5.86 -12.26
C TYR A 35 6.86 -4.43 -11.73
N LEU A 36 7.65 -3.52 -12.32
CA LEU A 36 7.55 -2.09 -12.06
C LEU A 36 6.46 -1.50 -12.96
N SER A 37 5.52 -0.75 -12.39
CA SER A 37 4.47 -0.10 -13.16
C SER A 37 5.04 1.02 -14.05
N GLU A 38 4.22 1.58 -14.95
CA GLU A 38 4.63 2.64 -15.88
C GLU A 38 5.12 3.92 -15.17
N ASN A 39 4.69 4.17 -13.92
CA ASN A 39 5.18 5.31 -13.14
C ASN A 39 6.63 5.15 -12.65
N GLY A 40 7.25 3.99 -12.84
CA GLY A 40 8.63 3.71 -12.47
C GLY A 40 8.89 3.56 -10.96
N ILE A 41 7.83 3.48 -10.12
CA ILE A 41 7.92 3.43 -8.66
C ILE A 41 7.11 2.27 -8.09
N THR A 42 5.84 2.15 -8.48
CA THR A 42 4.93 1.13 -7.93
C THR A 42 5.31 -0.27 -8.39
N ILE A 43 5.44 -1.19 -7.44
CA ILE A 43 5.73 -2.61 -7.71
C ILE A 43 4.43 -3.39 -7.65
N MET A 44 4.12 -4.04 -8.76
CA MET A 44 2.88 -4.79 -8.97
C MET A 44 3.16 -6.28 -9.12
N ALA A 45 2.21 -7.11 -8.73
CA ALA A 45 2.24 -8.55 -8.95
C ALA A 45 1.29 -8.95 -10.08
N TYR A 46 1.73 -9.89 -10.93
CA TYR A 46 0.84 -10.56 -11.86
C TYR A 46 -0.21 -11.40 -11.12
N GLU A 47 -1.29 -11.75 -11.80
CA GLU A 47 -2.41 -12.50 -11.21
C GLU A 47 -1.97 -13.86 -10.62
N ASN A 48 -1.03 -14.53 -11.29
CA ASN A 48 -0.49 -15.83 -10.90
C ASN A 48 0.63 -15.75 -9.84
N ALA A 49 1.01 -14.56 -9.36
CA ALA A 49 1.94 -14.44 -8.24
C ALA A 49 1.31 -15.01 -6.97
N VAL A 50 2.08 -15.80 -6.24
CA VAL A 50 1.62 -16.53 -5.06
C VAL A 50 1.85 -15.70 -3.80
N VAL A 51 0.81 -15.57 -2.99
CA VAL A 51 0.88 -14.93 -1.67
C VAL A 51 1.82 -15.74 -0.76
N GLY A 52 2.70 -15.04 -0.04
CA GLY A 52 3.72 -15.64 0.83
C GLY A 52 5.03 -15.99 0.12
N GLU A 53 5.09 -15.85 -1.19
CA GLU A 53 6.32 -16.07 -1.96
C GLU A 53 7.03 -14.74 -2.26
N SER A 54 8.36 -14.81 -2.37
CA SER A 54 9.20 -13.66 -2.72
C SER A 54 9.70 -13.78 -4.15
N TYR A 55 9.62 -12.68 -4.88
CA TYR A 55 10.08 -12.57 -6.26
C TYR A 55 11.15 -11.49 -6.38
N SER A 56 12.13 -11.73 -7.27
CA SER A 56 13.22 -10.77 -7.50
C SER A 56 12.84 -9.77 -8.59
N LEU A 57 13.06 -8.49 -8.31
CA LEU A 57 12.98 -7.41 -9.29
C LEU A 57 14.22 -6.53 -9.17
N ASN A 58 15.01 -6.41 -10.24
CA ASN A 58 16.27 -5.64 -10.26
C ASN A 58 17.25 -6.03 -9.13
N GLY A 59 17.30 -7.33 -8.78
CA GLY A 59 18.19 -7.86 -7.74
C GLY A 59 17.71 -7.64 -6.29
N VAL A 60 16.50 -7.11 -6.10
CA VAL A 60 15.85 -6.97 -4.79
C VAL A 60 14.69 -7.96 -4.70
N ASN A 61 14.57 -8.69 -3.58
CA ASN A 61 13.48 -9.60 -3.33
C ASN A 61 12.32 -8.87 -2.65
N TYR A 62 11.11 -9.05 -3.17
CA TYR A 62 9.88 -8.49 -2.66
C TYR A 62 8.89 -9.61 -2.31
N LEU A 63 8.26 -9.51 -1.15
CA LEU A 63 7.27 -10.46 -0.65
C LEU A 63 5.87 -10.07 -1.13
N VAL A 64 5.17 -10.97 -1.82
CA VAL A 64 3.75 -10.78 -2.18
C VAL A 64 2.87 -11.16 -0.99
N VAL A 65 2.04 -10.23 -0.53
CA VAL A 65 1.22 -10.42 0.67
C VAL A 65 -0.27 -10.32 0.40
N ASP A 66 -1.06 -10.98 1.26
CA ASP A 66 -2.47 -10.70 1.44
C ASP A 66 -2.72 -9.79 2.66
N SER A 67 -3.99 -9.49 2.92
CA SER A 67 -4.35 -8.62 4.05
C SER A 67 -3.94 -9.22 5.40
N ALA A 68 -4.08 -10.53 5.62
CA ALA A 68 -3.76 -11.15 6.91
C ALA A 68 -2.25 -11.05 7.20
N MET A 69 -1.42 -11.34 6.20
CA MET A 69 0.03 -11.20 6.32
C MET A 69 0.45 -9.75 6.54
N LEU A 70 -0.15 -8.80 5.79
CA LEU A 70 0.18 -7.38 5.90
C LEU A 70 -0.09 -6.86 7.33
N TYR A 71 -1.24 -7.15 7.91
CA TYR A 71 -1.57 -6.75 9.28
C TYR A 71 -0.65 -7.41 10.30
N GLN A 72 -0.34 -8.70 10.15
CA GLN A 72 0.63 -9.39 11.02
C GLN A 72 2.01 -8.72 10.95
N MET A 73 2.50 -8.37 9.76
CA MET A 73 3.78 -7.69 9.58
C MET A 73 3.81 -6.32 10.26
N VAL A 74 2.69 -5.58 10.25
CA VAL A 74 2.56 -4.32 11.00
C VAL A 74 2.66 -4.56 12.51
N ASP A 75 1.93 -5.55 13.03
CA ASP A 75 1.96 -5.90 14.46
C ASP A 75 3.38 -6.33 14.92
N GLU A 76 4.14 -6.97 14.03
CA GLU A 76 5.52 -7.39 14.26
C GLU A 76 6.56 -6.29 13.99
N SER A 77 6.14 -5.09 13.56
CA SER A 77 7.01 -3.98 13.14
C SER A 77 8.03 -4.39 12.07
N ALA A 78 7.63 -5.24 11.13
CA ALA A 78 8.47 -5.76 10.07
C ALA A 78 8.86 -4.66 9.04
N ASP A 79 9.82 -4.98 8.16
CA ASP A 79 10.22 -4.10 7.04
C ASP A 79 9.12 -4.09 5.96
N MET A 80 8.44 -2.96 5.80
CA MET A 80 7.37 -2.74 4.82
C MET A 80 7.88 -2.27 3.46
N SER A 81 9.17 -1.92 3.32
CA SER A 81 9.73 -1.35 2.09
C SER A 81 9.87 -2.36 0.95
N LYS A 82 9.75 -3.66 1.25
CA LYS A 82 9.91 -4.76 0.27
C LYS A 82 8.67 -5.65 0.18
N VAL A 83 7.51 -5.04 0.25
CA VAL A 83 6.22 -5.73 0.23
C VAL A 83 5.48 -5.34 -1.04
N VAL A 84 4.86 -6.32 -1.72
CA VAL A 84 3.98 -6.10 -2.88
C VAL A 84 2.54 -6.27 -2.43
N THR A 85 1.76 -5.21 -2.55
CA THR A 85 0.42 -5.07 -1.98
C THR A 85 -0.72 -5.20 -3.01
N THR A 86 -0.42 -5.59 -4.25
CA THR A 86 -1.42 -5.73 -5.34
C THR A 86 -2.64 -6.59 -4.97
N LYS A 87 -2.47 -7.56 -4.07
CA LYS A 87 -3.57 -8.44 -3.63
C LYS A 87 -4.44 -7.84 -2.50
N ILE A 88 -4.18 -6.58 -2.10
CA ILE A 88 -4.87 -5.92 -0.99
C ILE A 88 -6.02 -5.08 -1.52
N SER A 89 -7.20 -5.26 -0.96
CA SER A 89 -8.40 -4.48 -1.32
C SER A 89 -8.89 -3.54 -0.21
N ARG A 90 -8.34 -3.64 1.00
CA ARG A 90 -8.69 -2.78 2.15
C ARG A 90 -7.47 -2.59 3.06
N MET A 91 -7.28 -1.34 3.51
CA MET A 91 -6.18 -0.96 4.42
C MET A 91 -6.72 -0.21 5.66
N LEU A 92 -7.89 -0.64 6.14
CA LEU A 92 -8.58 -0.06 7.28
C LEU A 92 -7.75 -0.19 8.56
N TYR A 93 -7.47 0.91 9.28
CA TYR A 93 -6.67 0.97 10.52
C TYR A 93 -5.23 0.46 10.42
N LEU A 94 -4.66 0.28 9.24
CA LEU A 94 -3.41 -0.48 9.06
C LEU A 94 -2.26 0.05 9.94
N PHE A 95 -2.02 1.36 9.99
CA PHE A 95 -1.00 2.00 10.80
C PHE A 95 -1.61 2.93 11.87
N SER A 96 -2.76 2.59 12.40
CA SER A 96 -3.44 3.43 13.37
C SER A 96 -2.70 3.46 14.72
N ASP A 97 -3.03 4.45 15.55
CA ASP A 97 -2.41 4.76 16.85
C ASP A 97 -2.34 3.56 17.84
N SER A 98 -3.13 2.53 17.58
CA SER A 98 -3.09 1.29 18.36
C SER A 98 -1.89 0.39 18.03
N THR A 99 -1.20 0.62 16.92
CA THR A 99 -0.11 -0.24 16.43
C THR A 99 1.27 0.42 16.59
N ASP A 100 1.56 1.48 15.86
CA ASP A 100 2.85 2.16 15.94
C ASP A 100 2.75 3.65 15.57
N GLN A 101 2.77 4.52 16.59
CA GLN A 101 2.80 5.99 16.36
C GLN A 101 4.11 6.48 15.73
N SER A 102 5.18 5.69 15.79
CA SER A 102 6.49 6.02 15.21
C SER A 102 6.63 5.55 13.76
N PHE A 103 5.62 4.87 13.19
CA PHE A 103 5.67 4.37 11.82
C PHE A 103 6.01 5.48 10.83
N ASN A 104 7.09 5.31 10.10
CA ASN A 104 7.54 6.20 9.04
C ASN A 104 8.42 5.48 8.01
N GLN A 105 8.11 4.19 7.70
CA GLN A 105 8.84 3.45 6.69
C GLN A 105 8.42 3.88 5.28
N ASP A 106 9.35 3.73 4.32
CA ASP A 106 9.08 3.98 2.90
C ASP A 106 8.13 2.91 2.35
N ILE A 107 6.95 3.36 1.95
CA ILE A 107 5.88 2.57 1.32
C ILE A 107 5.47 3.16 -0.03
N SER A 108 6.33 3.99 -0.63
CA SER A 108 6.08 4.65 -1.91
C SER A 108 5.84 3.68 -3.06
N SER A 109 6.49 2.50 -3.00
CA SER A 109 6.38 1.44 -4.01
C SER A 109 5.11 0.59 -3.92
N TRP A 110 4.27 0.78 -2.91
CA TRP A 110 3.07 -0.02 -2.74
C TRP A 110 2.06 0.19 -3.87
N ASP A 111 1.50 -0.90 -4.35
CA ASP A 111 0.34 -0.90 -5.23
C ASP A 111 -0.95 -0.85 -4.40
N VAL A 112 -1.65 0.27 -4.46
CA VAL A 112 -2.93 0.48 -3.76
C VAL A 112 -4.10 0.57 -4.73
N SER A 113 -3.88 0.29 -6.02
CA SER A 113 -4.88 0.44 -7.07
C SER A 113 -6.14 -0.42 -6.88
N ASN A 114 -6.04 -1.53 -6.12
CA ASN A 114 -7.19 -2.37 -5.77
C ASN A 114 -7.87 -1.99 -4.45
N VAL A 115 -7.34 -0.97 -3.74
CA VAL A 115 -7.88 -0.59 -2.43
C VAL A 115 -9.12 0.27 -2.58
N THR A 116 -10.18 -0.11 -1.88
CA THR A 116 -11.47 0.64 -1.88
C THR A 116 -11.75 1.35 -0.55
N ASP A 117 -11.07 0.97 0.53
CA ASP A 117 -11.26 1.50 1.88
C ASP A 117 -9.92 1.79 2.55
N MET A 118 -9.62 3.07 2.76
CA MET A 118 -8.43 3.56 3.47
C MET A 118 -8.79 4.24 4.80
N SER A 119 -9.97 3.91 5.35
CA SER A 119 -10.43 4.53 6.60
C SER A 119 -9.44 4.31 7.73
N MET A 120 -9.07 5.40 8.41
CA MET A 120 -8.16 5.43 9.56
C MET A 120 -6.78 4.78 9.32
N MET A 121 -6.34 4.63 8.06
CA MET A 121 -5.08 3.93 7.72
C MET A 121 -3.88 4.52 8.47
N PHE A 122 -3.79 5.84 8.60
CA PHE A 122 -2.72 6.55 9.32
C PHE A 122 -3.23 7.32 10.53
N PHE A 123 -4.39 6.94 11.09
CA PHE A 123 -4.95 7.64 12.24
C PHE A 123 -4.00 7.56 13.44
N GLY A 124 -3.52 8.72 13.92
CA GLY A 124 -2.58 8.78 15.04
C GLY A 124 -1.14 8.37 14.71
N ALA A 125 -0.82 8.02 13.46
CA ALA A 125 0.56 7.80 13.02
C ALA A 125 1.33 9.14 13.02
N SER A 126 1.68 9.61 14.20
CA SER A 126 2.15 10.99 14.43
C SER A 126 3.48 11.30 13.74
N SER A 127 4.30 10.29 13.44
CA SER A 127 5.60 10.44 12.78
C SER A 127 5.53 10.25 11.27
N PHE A 128 4.41 9.74 10.71
CA PHE A 128 4.30 9.40 9.30
C PHE A 128 4.40 10.64 8.40
N ASN A 129 5.37 10.65 7.48
CA ASN A 129 5.55 11.69 6.48
C ASN A 129 6.29 11.19 5.23
N GLN A 130 6.01 9.96 4.76
CA GLN A 130 6.61 9.42 3.54
C GLN A 130 5.84 9.87 2.30
N ASP A 131 6.57 9.95 1.18
CA ASP A 131 5.99 10.30 -0.12
C ASP A 131 5.10 9.17 -0.62
N ILE A 132 3.82 9.49 -0.78
CA ILE A 132 2.77 8.60 -1.30
C ILE A 132 2.04 9.24 -2.49
N SER A 133 2.66 10.23 -3.13
CA SER A 133 2.08 10.98 -4.26
C SER A 133 1.76 10.10 -5.46
N TYR A 134 2.50 8.99 -5.64
CA TYR A 134 2.35 8.05 -6.75
C TYR A 134 1.28 6.96 -6.54
N TRP A 135 0.63 6.94 -5.40
CA TRP A 135 -0.44 5.98 -5.15
C TRP A 135 -1.64 6.21 -6.06
N ASP A 136 -2.08 5.17 -6.74
CA ASP A 136 -3.35 5.17 -7.47
C ASP A 136 -4.51 4.90 -6.50
N VAL A 137 -5.16 5.97 -6.07
CA VAL A 137 -6.30 5.93 -5.14
C VAL A 137 -7.65 6.02 -5.86
N SER A 138 -7.66 5.90 -7.19
CA SER A 138 -8.85 6.11 -8.02
C SER A 138 -10.02 5.16 -7.70
N ASN A 139 -9.75 4.00 -7.09
CA ASN A 139 -10.78 3.05 -6.65
C ASN A 139 -11.25 3.27 -5.20
N VAL A 140 -10.65 4.20 -4.46
CA VAL A 140 -10.99 4.44 -3.05
C VAL A 140 -12.33 5.15 -2.93
N THR A 141 -13.21 4.61 -2.09
CA THR A 141 -14.55 5.17 -1.84
C THR A 141 -14.68 5.83 -0.47
N THR A 142 -13.78 5.54 0.47
CA THR A 142 -13.77 6.13 1.80
C THR A 142 -12.35 6.38 2.32
N MET A 143 -12.15 7.60 2.82
CA MET A 143 -10.92 8.09 3.46
C MET A 143 -11.24 8.66 4.85
N TYR A 144 -12.27 8.09 5.51
CA TYR A 144 -12.71 8.45 6.84
C TYR A 144 -11.54 8.45 7.83
N PHE A 145 -11.22 9.60 8.49
CA PHE A 145 -10.10 9.78 9.42
C PHE A 145 -8.72 9.34 8.90
N MET A 146 -8.49 9.21 7.60
CA MET A 146 -7.28 8.58 7.05
C MET A 146 -5.99 9.18 7.63
N PHE A 147 -5.89 10.50 7.72
CA PHE A 147 -4.76 11.23 8.31
C PHE A 147 -5.12 11.94 9.61
N GLY A 148 -6.22 11.54 10.26
CA GLY A 148 -6.60 12.10 11.56
C GLY A 148 -5.48 11.93 12.57
N LYS A 149 -5.03 13.01 13.23
CA LYS A 149 -3.88 13.04 14.16
C LYS A 149 -2.52 12.59 13.57
N ALA A 150 -2.36 12.48 12.26
CA ALA A 150 -1.06 12.31 11.62
C ALA A 150 -0.31 13.64 11.65
N GLU A 151 0.25 13.97 12.82
CA GLU A 151 0.71 15.34 13.13
C GLU A 151 1.87 15.81 12.24
N SER A 152 2.72 14.90 11.74
CA SER A 152 3.87 15.23 10.89
C SER A 152 3.56 15.20 9.40
N PHE A 153 2.43 14.64 8.99
CA PHE A 153 2.13 14.43 7.58
C PHE A 153 1.96 15.74 6.82
N ASN A 154 2.79 15.94 5.78
CA ASN A 154 2.76 17.13 4.92
C ASN A 154 3.25 16.84 3.48
N GLN A 155 3.03 15.63 2.96
CA GLN A 155 3.41 15.31 1.59
C GLN A 155 2.39 15.82 0.58
N ASP A 156 2.87 16.12 -0.63
CA ASP A 156 2.02 16.55 -1.74
C ASP A 156 1.21 15.36 -2.27
N ILE A 157 -0.09 15.41 -2.04
CA ILE A 157 -1.07 14.44 -2.54
C ILE A 157 -2.05 15.08 -3.53
N SER A 158 -1.71 16.24 -4.07
CA SER A 158 -2.53 16.90 -5.11
C SER A 158 -2.72 16.07 -6.38
N PRO A 159 -1.80 15.13 -6.76
CA PRO A 159 -2.00 14.27 -7.92
C PRO A 159 -3.08 13.18 -7.75
N TRP A 160 -3.56 12.92 -6.53
CA TRP A 160 -4.52 11.86 -6.29
C TRP A 160 -5.85 12.08 -7.03
N ASP A 161 -6.35 11.05 -7.72
CA ASP A 161 -7.73 11.01 -8.21
C ASP A 161 -8.66 10.54 -7.10
N VAL A 162 -9.37 11.49 -6.49
CA VAL A 162 -10.32 11.24 -5.40
C VAL A 162 -11.78 11.28 -5.87
N SER A 163 -12.01 11.27 -7.18
CA SER A 163 -13.35 11.46 -7.77
C SER A 163 -14.36 10.39 -7.37
N ASN A 164 -13.92 9.20 -6.94
CA ASN A 164 -14.79 8.13 -6.45
C ASN A 164 -15.03 8.17 -4.92
N VAL A 165 -14.36 9.07 -4.19
CA VAL A 165 -14.50 9.14 -2.73
C VAL A 165 -15.85 9.75 -2.35
N LYS A 166 -16.53 9.09 -1.41
CA LYS A 166 -17.84 9.52 -0.86
C LYS A 166 -17.72 10.05 0.56
N ASN A 167 -16.75 9.56 1.32
CA ASN A 167 -16.58 9.90 2.72
C ASN A 167 -15.14 10.38 3.01
N MET A 168 -15.01 11.65 3.41
CA MET A 168 -13.79 12.31 3.87
C MET A 168 -13.96 12.91 5.28
N PHE A 169 -14.91 12.37 6.07
CA PHE A 169 -15.21 12.84 7.42
C PHE A 169 -13.95 12.77 8.29
N PHE A 170 -13.56 13.91 8.93
CA PHE A 170 -12.36 14.05 9.76
C PHE A 170 -11.02 13.66 9.09
N MET A 171 -10.93 13.59 7.76
CA MET A 171 -9.76 13.04 7.05
C MET A 171 -8.43 13.64 7.51
N PHE A 172 -8.35 14.97 7.76
CA PHE A 172 -7.15 15.67 8.23
C PHE A 172 -7.33 16.29 9.63
N SER A 173 -8.29 15.79 10.41
CA SER A 173 -8.51 16.31 11.75
C SER A 173 -7.26 16.17 12.61
N ASN A 174 -6.79 17.28 13.20
CA ASN A 174 -5.54 17.36 13.98
C ASN A 174 -4.26 16.97 13.19
N ALA A 175 -4.27 16.99 11.87
CA ALA A 175 -3.07 16.90 11.04
C ALA A 175 -2.33 18.25 11.07
N LYS A 176 -1.57 18.48 12.13
CA LYS A 176 -1.06 19.82 12.50
C LYS A 176 -0.08 20.41 11.49
N SER A 177 0.70 19.57 10.80
CA SER A 177 1.70 20.00 9.81
C SER A 177 1.17 20.12 8.40
N PHE A 178 0.00 19.52 8.09
CA PHE A 178 -0.51 19.46 6.71
C PHE A 178 -0.80 20.85 6.16
N ASN A 179 -0.18 21.18 5.03
CA ASN A 179 -0.30 22.49 4.36
C ASN A 179 -0.09 22.38 2.85
N GLN A 180 -0.74 21.43 2.19
CA GLN A 180 -0.65 21.26 0.73
C GLN A 180 -1.86 21.86 0.01
N ASP A 181 -1.64 22.29 -1.24
CA ASP A 181 -2.70 22.75 -2.14
C ASP A 181 -3.36 21.56 -2.80
N ILE A 182 -4.55 21.21 -2.35
CA ILE A 182 -5.37 20.15 -2.93
C ILE A 182 -6.69 20.68 -3.49
N SER A 183 -6.70 21.95 -3.90
CA SER A 183 -7.89 22.60 -4.49
C SER A 183 -8.32 21.99 -5.83
N SER A 184 -7.42 21.25 -6.48
CA SER A 184 -7.68 20.54 -7.74
C SER A 184 -8.51 19.26 -7.58
N TRP A 185 -8.67 18.75 -6.36
CA TRP A 185 -9.43 17.52 -6.13
C TRP A 185 -10.88 17.64 -6.59
N ASP A 186 -11.34 16.68 -7.39
CA ASP A 186 -12.76 16.53 -7.67
C ASP A 186 -13.48 15.85 -6.50
N VAL A 187 -14.14 16.66 -5.69
CA VAL A 187 -14.91 16.21 -4.51
C VAL A 187 -16.43 16.21 -4.74
N SER A 188 -16.83 16.18 -6.02
CA SER A 188 -18.26 16.24 -6.39
C SER A 188 -19.09 15.06 -5.90
N ASN A 189 -18.45 13.91 -5.64
CA ASN A 189 -19.12 12.72 -5.09
C ASN A 189 -19.05 12.61 -3.57
N VAL A 190 -18.34 13.53 -2.89
CA VAL A 190 -18.21 13.49 -1.42
C VAL A 190 -19.50 13.98 -0.77
N THR A 191 -20.12 13.12 0.03
CA THR A 191 -21.34 13.41 0.80
C THR A 191 -21.10 13.56 2.30
N GLU A 192 -19.94 13.12 2.79
CA GLU A 192 -19.54 13.16 4.19
C GLU A 192 -18.17 13.86 4.32
N CYS A 193 -18.17 15.14 4.72
CA CYS A 193 -16.95 15.94 4.85
C CYS A 193 -16.86 16.74 6.15
N SER A 194 -17.78 16.53 7.10
CA SER A 194 -17.77 17.29 8.36
C SER A 194 -16.45 17.16 9.09
N ALA A 195 -15.95 18.28 9.60
CA ALA A 195 -14.68 18.38 10.30
C ALA A 195 -13.46 17.85 9.49
N PHE A 196 -13.54 17.90 8.14
CA PHE A 196 -12.50 17.45 7.21
C PHE A 196 -11.09 17.87 7.64
N ARG A 197 -10.92 19.08 8.12
CA ARG A 197 -9.66 19.67 8.57
C ARG A 197 -9.71 20.25 9.99
N PHE A 198 -10.57 19.72 10.85
CA PHE A 198 -10.71 20.21 12.21
C PHE A 198 -9.34 20.27 12.92
N ASN A 199 -8.95 21.46 13.41
CA ASN A 199 -7.68 21.68 14.10
C ASN A 199 -6.40 21.33 13.27
N ALA A 200 -6.46 21.39 11.94
CA ALA A 200 -5.30 21.34 11.05
C ALA A 200 -4.67 22.74 10.98
N THR A 201 -3.95 23.11 12.01
CA THR A 201 -3.60 24.53 12.34
C THR A 201 -2.61 25.18 11.37
N SER A 202 -1.76 24.39 10.68
CA SER A 202 -0.81 24.91 9.70
C SER A 202 -1.41 25.09 8.32
N TRP A 203 -2.62 24.59 8.06
CA TRP A 203 -3.17 24.55 6.72
C TRP A 203 -3.70 25.90 6.22
N THR A 204 -2.87 26.61 5.48
CA THR A 204 -3.17 27.91 4.84
C THR A 204 -3.39 27.79 3.32
N GLN A 205 -2.87 26.74 2.70
CA GLN A 205 -2.99 26.50 1.25
C GLN A 205 -4.44 26.29 0.79
N PRO A 206 -4.74 26.48 -0.52
CA PRO A 206 -6.08 26.25 -1.06
C PRO A 206 -6.61 24.83 -0.80
N LYS A 207 -7.92 24.74 -0.66
CA LYS A 207 -8.65 23.53 -0.26
C LYS A 207 -9.66 23.13 -1.32
N PRO A 208 -10.07 21.84 -1.39
CA PRO A 208 -11.14 21.42 -2.26
C PRO A 208 -12.46 22.15 -1.88
N LYS A 209 -13.32 22.33 -2.86
CA LYS A 209 -14.58 23.00 -2.66
C LYS A 209 -15.72 21.96 -2.62
N PHE A 210 -16.10 21.55 -1.44
CA PHE A 210 -17.24 20.66 -1.24
C PHE A 210 -18.55 21.34 -1.67
N ILE A 211 -19.41 20.59 -2.35
CA ILE A 211 -20.72 21.07 -2.85
C ILE A 211 -21.90 20.27 -2.29
N ASN A 212 -21.66 19.02 -1.85
CA ASN A 212 -22.70 18.12 -1.36
C ASN A 212 -22.63 17.85 0.15
N CYS A 213 -21.71 18.49 0.86
CA CYS A 213 -21.59 18.43 2.33
C CYS A 213 -21.01 19.74 2.87
N THR A 214 -21.04 19.90 4.20
CA THR A 214 -20.48 21.07 4.91
C THR A 214 -19.34 20.61 5.82
N GLU A 215 -18.17 21.27 5.70
CA GLU A 215 -17.01 21.08 6.59
C GLU A 215 -17.32 21.44 8.05
#